data_fb423d6ff7bc0ee6ce6d498cd08dced6
#
_entry.id   fb423d6ff7bc0ee6ce6d498cd08dced6
#
_cell.length_a   1.000
_cell.length_b   1.000
_cell.length_c   1.000
_cell.angle_alpha   90.00
_cell.angle_beta   90.00
_cell.angle_gamma   90.00
#
_symmetry.space_group_name_H-M   'P 1'
#
loop_
_entity.id
_entity.type
_entity.pdbx_description
1 polymer ?
#
loop_
_entity_poly.entity_id
_entity_poly.type
_entity_poly.pdbx_seq_one_letter_code
_entity_poly.pdbx_strand_id
1 'polypeptide(L)'
;MKIVDSLRDDILAGNLKSGSEIKDALKKSVLELLKTKGSKTELQLGFRKPAVIMVVGVNGGGKTTSLGKLAHRLKNEGVKVLMAAGDTFRAAASEQLEVWAERTGSEIVTAQDDKVKASSVLSQAVKKGKEQGYDVVLCDTSGRLHTNYSLMEELIACKKAVAKVVSGAPNEVLLVLDGTTGLNMLPQAREFNEVVGITGYILTKLDGSARGGCVVSVVDEIGIPVKFVGVGEGVDDLQPFDAEGLLSMLFSLELSERHGLLEPIPVGRCVESATSGVSNE
;
A
#
# COMPACT_ATOMS: atom_id res chain seq x y z
N MET A 1 -21.03 -7.69 -2.24
CA MET A 1 -22.41 -8.21 -2.38
C MET A 1 -23.42 -7.09 -2.56
N LYS A 2 -23.51 -6.07 -1.72
CA LYS A 2 -24.53 -5.00 -1.84
C LYS A 2 -24.62 -4.30 -3.22
N ILE A 3 -23.48 -4.05 -3.89
CA ILE A 3 -23.47 -3.43 -5.23
C ILE A 3 -24.16 -4.31 -6.26
N VAL A 4 -23.87 -5.62 -6.25
CA VAL A 4 -24.47 -6.58 -7.21
C VAL A 4 -25.97 -6.75 -6.95
N ASP A 5 -26.39 -6.77 -5.68
CA ASP A 5 -27.79 -6.87 -5.32
C ASP A 5 -28.57 -5.62 -5.75
N SER A 6 -28.02 -4.42 -5.51
CA SER A 6 -28.61 -3.16 -5.97
C SER A 6 -28.73 -3.09 -7.51
N LEU A 7 -27.69 -3.49 -8.25
CA LEU A 7 -27.74 -3.54 -9.70
C LEU A 7 -28.77 -4.54 -10.22
N ARG A 8 -28.92 -5.69 -9.55
CA ARG A 8 -29.96 -6.68 -9.89
C ARG A 8 -31.35 -6.08 -9.72
N ASP A 9 -31.60 -5.38 -8.61
CA ASP A 9 -32.89 -4.73 -8.36
C ASP A 9 -33.19 -3.66 -9.42
N ASP A 10 -32.21 -2.86 -9.83
CA ASP A 10 -32.35 -1.87 -10.90
C ASP A 10 -32.64 -2.50 -12.26
N ILE A 11 -32.05 -3.65 -12.57
CA ILE A 11 -32.33 -4.42 -13.79
C ILE A 11 -33.76 -4.95 -13.76
N LEU A 12 -34.19 -5.54 -12.62
CA LEU A 12 -35.54 -6.08 -12.46
C LEU A 12 -36.61 -4.99 -12.51
N ALA A 13 -36.30 -3.79 -12.00
CA ALA A 13 -37.18 -2.62 -12.06
C ALA A 13 -37.21 -1.96 -13.47
N GLY A 14 -36.39 -2.43 -14.40
CA GLY A 14 -36.32 -1.88 -15.76
C GLY A 14 -35.60 -0.54 -15.87
N ASN A 15 -34.87 -0.13 -14.83
CA ASN A 15 -34.06 1.09 -14.80
C ASN A 15 -32.80 0.95 -15.66
N LEU A 16 -32.26 -0.26 -15.77
CA LEU A 16 -31.08 -0.59 -16.58
C LEU A 16 -31.48 -1.60 -17.66
N LYS A 17 -31.35 -1.21 -18.93
CA LYS A 17 -31.87 -1.96 -20.09
C LYS A 17 -30.78 -2.52 -21.00
N SER A 18 -29.56 -1.97 -20.94
CA SER A 18 -28.45 -2.38 -21.79
C SER A 18 -27.22 -2.81 -20.99
N GLY A 19 -26.37 -3.65 -21.59
CA GLY A 19 -25.10 -4.04 -20.97
C GLY A 19 -24.17 -2.83 -20.71
N SER A 20 -24.24 -1.79 -21.54
CA SER A 20 -23.49 -0.55 -21.33
C SER A 20 -23.99 0.18 -20.08
N GLU A 21 -25.30 0.36 -19.94
CA GLU A 21 -25.89 1.02 -18.77
C GLU A 21 -25.56 0.27 -17.48
N ILE A 22 -25.59 -1.07 -17.49
CA ILE A 22 -25.21 -1.92 -16.35
C ILE A 22 -23.72 -1.72 -16.01
N LYS A 23 -22.85 -1.68 -17.03
CA LYS A 23 -21.40 -1.45 -16.84
C LYS A 23 -21.13 -0.07 -16.26
N ASP A 24 -21.79 0.96 -16.74
CA ASP A 24 -21.61 2.34 -16.24
C ASP A 24 -22.15 2.49 -14.81
N ALA A 25 -23.30 1.88 -14.50
CA ALA A 25 -23.84 1.84 -13.15
C ALA A 25 -22.91 1.11 -12.19
N LEU A 26 -22.31 -0.03 -12.60
CA LEU A 26 -21.31 -0.75 -11.82
C LEU A 26 -20.08 0.12 -11.54
N LYS A 27 -19.52 0.76 -12.57
CA LYS A 27 -18.37 1.68 -12.42
C LYS A 27 -18.67 2.79 -11.41
N LYS A 28 -19.84 3.43 -11.55
CA LYS A 28 -20.28 4.50 -10.65
C LYS A 28 -20.39 4.02 -9.21
N SER A 29 -21.01 2.87 -8.97
CA SER A 29 -21.18 2.31 -7.63
C SER A 29 -19.85 1.94 -6.99
N VAL A 30 -18.91 1.36 -7.76
CA VAL A 30 -17.56 1.03 -7.27
C VAL A 30 -16.77 2.29 -6.96
N LEU A 31 -16.85 3.32 -7.83
CA LEU A 31 -16.19 4.60 -7.61
C LEU A 31 -16.67 5.27 -6.32
N GLU A 32 -17.97 5.32 -6.12
CA GLU A 32 -18.59 5.89 -4.93
C GLU A 32 -18.16 5.15 -3.66
N LEU A 33 -18.12 3.82 -3.70
CA LEU A 33 -17.65 3.01 -2.59
C LEU A 33 -16.18 3.32 -2.25
N LEU A 34 -15.29 3.35 -3.24
CA LEU A 34 -13.87 3.65 -3.03
C LEU A 34 -13.65 5.07 -2.50
N LYS A 35 -14.41 6.06 -2.98
CA LYS A 35 -14.35 7.45 -2.52
C LYS A 35 -14.93 7.62 -1.11
N THR A 36 -15.97 6.88 -0.76
CA THR A 36 -16.68 7.05 0.53
C THR A 36 -15.97 6.28 1.65
N LYS A 37 -15.74 4.98 1.47
CA LYS A 37 -15.10 4.14 2.48
C LYS A 37 -13.58 4.27 2.49
N GLY A 38 -12.96 4.52 1.33
CA GLY A 38 -11.53 4.70 1.15
C GLY A 38 -11.06 6.16 1.14
N SER A 39 -11.72 7.08 1.85
CA SER A 39 -11.49 8.53 1.70
C SER A 39 -10.16 9.06 2.22
N LYS A 40 -9.51 8.38 3.19
CA LYS A 40 -8.23 8.82 3.78
C LYS A 40 -7.03 8.18 3.08
N THR A 41 -6.85 8.51 1.81
CA THR A 41 -5.78 7.94 0.97
C THR A 41 -4.39 8.49 1.28
N GLU A 42 -4.30 9.65 1.92
CA GLU A 42 -3.03 10.28 2.31
C GLU A 42 -2.43 9.63 3.56
N LEU A 43 -1.09 9.71 3.69
CA LEU A 43 -0.40 9.26 4.90
C LEU A 43 -0.73 10.15 6.09
N GLN A 44 -1.11 9.55 7.20
CA GLN A 44 -1.42 10.24 8.45
C GLN A 44 -0.21 10.22 9.38
N LEU A 45 0.77 11.07 9.12
CA LEU A 45 2.06 11.06 9.83
C LEU A 45 2.00 11.72 11.21
N GLY A 46 0.96 12.52 11.48
CA GLY A 46 0.83 13.25 12.74
C GLY A 46 1.86 14.38 12.89
N PHE A 47 1.95 14.93 14.11
CA PHE A 47 2.83 16.07 14.40
C PHE A 47 4.13 15.69 15.12
N ARG A 48 4.24 14.45 15.60
CA ARG A 48 5.43 13.98 16.34
C ARG A 48 6.45 13.39 15.38
N LYS A 49 7.72 13.75 15.58
CA LYS A 49 8.84 13.19 14.81
C LYS A 49 9.68 12.23 15.65
N PRO A 50 10.15 11.15 15.06
CA PRO A 50 9.82 10.69 13.71
C PRO A 50 8.40 10.11 13.65
N ALA A 51 7.72 10.26 12.51
CA ALA A 51 6.59 9.43 12.19
C ALA A 51 7.08 8.01 11.88
N VAL A 52 6.35 6.99 12.32
CA VAL A 52 6.73 5.58 12.12
C VAL A 52 5.72 4.91 11.21
N ILE A 53 6.19 4.34 10.11
CA ILE A 53 5.39 3.57 9.15
C ILE A 53 5.87 2.13 9.19
N MET A 54 5.00 1.19 9.56
CA MET A 54 5.27 -0.25 9.47
C MET A 54 4.66 -0.81 8.19
N VAL A 55 5.45 -1.55 7.41
CA VAL A 55 5.00 -2.24 6.20
C VAL A 55 4.89 -3.73 6.52
N VAL A 56 3.67 -4.27 6.39
CA VAL A 56 3.34 -5.65 6.74
C VAL A 56 2.74 -6.39 5.53
N GLY A 57 2.67 -7.72 5.59
CA GLY A 57 2.08 -8.55 4.53
C GLY A 57 2.83 -9.85 4.32
N VAL A 58 2.34 -10.67 3.39
CA VAL A 58 2.92 -12.00 3.09
C VAL A 58 4.25 -11.93 2.35
N ASN A 59 4.97 -13.06 2.31
CA ASN A 59 6.17 -13.19 1.48
C ASN A 59 5.82 -13.06 -0.01
N GLY A 60 6.70 -12.40 -0.75
CA GLY A 60 6.53 -12.21 -2.20
C GLY A 60 5.49 -11.13 -2.58
N GLY A 61 4.79 -10.53 -1.61
CA GLY A 61 3.81 -9.47 -1.87
C GLY A 61 4.42 -8.13 -2.28
N GLY A 62 5.75 -7.94 -2.15
CA GLY A 62 6.43 -6.71 -2.54
C GLY A 62 6.66 -5.70 -1.40
N LYS A 63 6.69 -6.13 -0.13
CA LYS A 63 6.89 -5.23 1.04
C LYS A 63 8.18 -4.41 0.94
N THR A 64 9.33 -5.06 0.86
CA THR A 64 10.65 -4.40 0.81
C THR A 64 10.76 -3.48 -0.40
N THR A 65 10.27 -3.91 -1.56
CA THR A 65 10.22 -3.10 -2.78
C THR A 65 9.32 -1.87 -2.61
N SER A 66 8.13 -2.05 -2.05
CA SER A 66 7.20 -0.94 -1.81
C SER A 66 7.75 0.05 -0.78
N LEU A 67 8.43 -0.44 0.25
CA LEU A 67 9.10 0.40 1.24
C LEU A 67 10.22 1.23 0.62
N GLY A 68 11.06 0.61 -0.23
CA GLY A 68 12.12 1.33 -0.96
C GLY A 68 11.56 2.41 -1.89
N LYS A 69 10.52 2.11 -2.65
CA LYS A 69 9.83 3.10 -3.51
C LYS A 69 9.17 4.22 -2.70
N LEU A 70 8.57 3.88 -1.56
CA LEU A 70 8.00 4.87 -0.65
C LEU A 70 9.07 5.81 -0.07
N ALA A 71 10.23 5.27 0.29
CA ALA A 71 11.35 6.08 0.74
C ALA A 71 11.84 7.03 -0.35
N HIS A 72 11.98 6.55 -1.59
CA HIS A 72 12.33 7.40 -2.73
C HIS A 72 11.36 8.56 -2.88
N ARG A 73 10.06 8.27 -2.89
CA ARG A 73 9.02 9.27 -3.01
C ARG A 73 9.10 10.33 -1.88
N LEU A 74 9.18 9.89 -0.63
CA LEU A 74 9.27 10.79 0.52
C LEU A 74 10.53 11.68 0.45
N LYS A 75 11.66 11.12 0.02
CA LYS A 75 12.89 11.90 -0.16
C LYS A 75 12.78 12.93 -1.27
N ASN A 76 12.11 12.63 -2.36
CA ASN A 76 11.85 13.61 -3.41
C ASN A 76 10.95 14.76 -2.93
N GLU A 77 10.16 14.54 -1.89
CA GLU A 77 9.38 15.55 -1.17
C GLU A 77 10.20 16.27 -0.07
N GLY A 78 11.51 16.01 0.05
CA GLY A 78 12.42 16.64 1.02
C GLY A 78 12.36 16.04 2.43
N VAL A 79 11.71 14.89 2.61
CA VAL A 79 11.57 14.21 3.91
C VAL A 79 12.86 13.47 4.27
N LYS A 80 13.36 13.62 5.50
CA LYS A 80 14.50 12.87 6.01
C LYS A 80 14.06 11.49 6.49
N VAL A 81 14.42 10.46 5.72
CA VAL A 81 13.95 9.07 5.89
C VAL A 81 15.04 8.18 6.48
N LEU A 82 14.68 7.35 7.47
CA LEU A 82 15.48 6.26 8.00
C LEU A 82 14.75 4.94 7.75
N MET A 83 15.46 3.93 7.23
CA MET A 83 14.91 2.59 7.04
C MET A 83 15.31 1.66 8.19
N ALA A 84 14.46 0.68 8.51
CA ALA A 84 14.73 -0.34 9.53
C ALA A 84 14.48 -1.73 8.96
N ALA A 85 15.50 -2.57 8.93
CA ALA A 85 15.46 -3.95 8.43
C ALA A 85 14.89 -4.90 9.50
N GLY A 86 13.58 -4.94 9.64
CA GLY A 86 12.90 -5.80 10.61
C GLY A 86 12.61 -7.23 10.09
N ASP A 87 12.86 -7.54 8.82
CA ASP A 87 12.85 -8.94 8.35
C ASP A 87 14.18 -9.62 8.70
N THR A 88 14.34 -9.92 9.99
CA THR A 88 15.56 -10.57 10.52
C THR A 88 15.59 -12.07 10.26
N PHE A 89 14.53 -12.62 9.68
CA PHE A 89 14.42 -14.06 9.43
C PHE A 89 15.09 -14.50 8.13
N ARG A 90 15.16 -13.60 7.14
CA ARG A 90 15.75 -13.86 5.83
C ARG A 90 17.01 -12.99 5.65
N ALA A 91 18.18 -13.61 5.63
CA ALA A 91 19.45 -12.89 5.42
C ALA A 91 19.40 -11.97 4.17
N ALA A 92 18.89 -12.49 3.04
CA ALA A 92 18.76 -11.73 1.81
C ALA A 92 17.76 -10.54 1.89
N ALA A 93 16.89 -10.49 2.90
CA ALA A 93 15.94 -9.37 3.02
C ALA A 93 16.63 -8.09 3.51
N SER A 94 17.57 -8.22 4.45
CA SER A 94 18.39 -7.10 4.91
C SER A 94 19.25 -6.53 3.77
N GLU A 95 19.95 -7.41 3.03
CA GLU A 95 20.74 -7.03 1.86
C GLU A 95 19.88 -6.31 0.79
N GLN A 96 18.69 -6.84 0.52
CA GLN A 96 17.76 -6.20 -0.41
C GLN A 96 17.36 -4.80 0.04
N LEU A 97 17.12 -4.61 1.32
CA LEU A 97 16.75 -3.29 1.87
C LEU A 97 17.94 -2.34 1.88
N GLU A 98 19.17 -2.83 2.09
CA GLU A 98 20.42 -2.05 1.98
C GLU A 98 20.61 -1.50 0.55
N VAL A 99 20.35 -2.31 -0.47
CA VAL A 99 20.37 -1.86 -1.88
C VAL A 99 19.34 -0.74 -2.10
N TRP A 100 18.15 -0.84 -1.51
CA TRP A 100 17.16 0.24 -1.59
C TRP A 100 17.61 1.49 -0.84
N ALA A 101 18.23 1.33 0.32
CA ALA A 101 18.77 2.45 1.10
C ALA A 101 19.85 3.21 0.30
N GLU A 102 20.77 2.49 -0.33
CA GLU A 102 21.80 3.07 -1.22
C GLU A 102 21.16 3.80 -2.41
N ARG A 103 20.25 3.13 -3.14
CA ARG A 103 19.58 3.71 -4.33
C ARG A 103 18.80 4.99 -4.00
N THR A 104 18.23 5.08 -2.82
CA THR A 104 17.45 6.25 -2.39
C THR A 104 18.27 7.25 -1.60
N GLY A 105 19.54 6.94 -1.28
CA GLY A 105 20.39 7.74 -0.39
C GLY A 105 19.79 7.87 1.01
N SER A 106 19.07 6.85 1.48
CA SER A 106 18.52 6.79 2.84
C SER A 106 19.49 6.07 3.76
N GLU A 107 19.48 6.42 5.06
CA GLU A 107 20.16 5.60 6.05
C GLU A 107 19.32 4.38 6.44
N ILE A 108 19.99 3.33 6.91
CA ILE A 108 19.37 2.08 7.34
C ILE A 108 19.89 1.64 8.70
N VAL A 109 19.05 0.97 9.46
CA VAL A 109 19.40 0.22 10.67
C VAL A 109 19.11 -1.25 10.41
N THR A 110 20.14 -2.09 10.57
CA THR A 110 20.07 -3.54 10.39
C THR A 110 20.37 -4.27 11.71
N ALA A 111 20.06 -5.54 11.77
CA ALA A 111 20.48 -6.39 12.88
C ALA A 111 22.01 -6.55 12.88
N GLN A 112 22.63 -6.51 14.07
CA GLN A 112 24.07 -6.69 14.20
C GLN A 112 24.49 -8.18 14.13
N ASP A 113 23.56 -9.07 14.48
CA ASP A 113 23.70 -10.53 14.38
C ASP A 113 22.34 -11.21 14.16
N ASP A 114 22.35 -12.48 13.75
CA ASP A 114 21.15 -13.27 13.43
C ASP A 114 20.23 -13.56 14.64
N LYS A 115 20.67 -13.25 15.87
CA LYS A 115 19.90 -13.48 17.09
C LYS A 115 19.08 -12.26 17.51
N VAL A 116 19.31 -11.11 16.87
CA VAL A 116 18.59 -9.88 17.19
C VAL A 116 17.15 -9.98 16.71
N LYS A 117 16.21 -9.75 17.62
CA LYS A 117 14.77 -9.78 17.31
C LYS A 117 14.38 -8.57 16.46
N ALA A 118 13.47 -8.75 15.50
CA ALA A 118 12.89 -7.68 14.70
C ALA A 118 12.43 -6.48 15.54
N SER A 119 11.74 -6.71 16.66
CA SER A 119 11.27 -5.66 17.56
C SER A 119 12.40 -4.80 18.16
N SER A 120 13.59 -5.39 18.38
CA SER A 120 14.78 -4.65 18.83
C SER A 120 15.32 -3.75 17.74
N VAL A 121 15.45 -4.26 16.50
CA VAL A 121 15.92 -3.47 15.35
C VAL A 121 15.01 -2.26 15.11
N LEU A 122 13.70 -2.49 15.10
CA LEU A 122 12.74 -1.41 14.88
C LEU A 122 12.78 -0.37 16.03
N SER A 123 12.88 -0.82 17.27
CA SER A 123 12.99 0.07 18.42
C SER A 123 14.27 0.92 18.36
N GLN A 124 15.41 0.32 17.99
CA GLN A 124 16.68 1.04 17.82
C GLN A 124 16.59 2.06 16.66
N ALA A 125 15.98 1.69 15.54
CA ALA A 125 15.80 2.59 14.42
C ALA A 125 14.92 3.80 14.81
N VAL A 126 13.81 3.58 15.50
CA VAL A 126 12.95 4.67 15.96
C VAL A 126 13.65 5.56 16.99
N LYS A 127 14.46 4.98 17.88
CA LYS A 127 15.28 5.72 18.84
C LYS A 127 16.32 6.57 18.11
N LYS A 128 17.09 6.00 17.18
CA LYS A 128 18.04 6.73 16.32
C LYS A 128 17.32 7.85 15.54
N GLY A 129 16.17 7.53 14.95
CA GLY A 129 15.36 8.52 14.21
C GLY A 129 14.97 9.71 15.07
N LYS A 130 14.58 9.48 16.32
CA LYS A 130 14.23 10.53 17.29
C LYS A 130 15.44 11.36 17.69
N GLU A 131 16.57 10.73 18.00
CA GLU A 131 17.80 11.39 18.45
C GLU A 131 18.46 12.21 17.33
N GLN A 132 18.40 11.77 16.09
CA GLN A 132 19.06 12.40 14.94
C GLN A 132 18.11 13.25 14.07
N GLY A 133 16.88 13.46 14.52
CA GLY A 133 15.93 14.36 13.89
C GLY A 133 15.47 13.89 12.50
N TYR A 134 15.19 12.60 12.34
CA TYR A 134 14.51 12.09 11.15
C TYR A 134 13.03 12.45 11.17
N ASP A 135 12.49 12.69 9.98
CA ASP A 135 11.06 12.97 9.83
C ASP A 135 10.24 11.69 9.85
N VAL A 136 10.73 10.65 9.18
CA VAL A 136 10.04 9.36 9.02
C VAL A 136 10.99 8.19 9.25
N VAL A 137 10.51 7.16 9.95
CA VAL A 137 11.15 5.84 10.04
C VAL A 137 10.26 4.82 9.34
N LEU A 138 10.79 4.19 8.29
CA LEU A 138 10.15 3.13 7.54
C LEU A 138 10.62 1.76 8.05
N CYS A 139 9.70 0.98 8.57
CA CYS A 139 9.97 -0.33 9.17
C CYS A 139 9.54 -1.45 8.21
N ASP A 140 10.51 -2.16 7.62
CA ASP A 140 10.24 -3.43 6.95
C ASP A 140 9.99 -4.51 8.00
N THR A 141 9.16 -5.49 7.70
CA THR A 141 8.84 -6.59 8.60
C THR A 141 8.90 -7.93 7.89
N SER A 142 9.11 -8.99 8.65
CA SER A 142 9.05 -10.36 8.14
C SER A 142 7.69 -10.61 7.48
N GLY A 143 7.71 -11.38 6.40
CA GLY A 143 6.49 -11.84 5.74
C GLY A 143 6.41 -13.36 5.84
N ARG A 144 5.23 -13.86 6.23
CA ARG A 144 4.85 -15.27 6.15
C ARG A 144 3.39 -15.36 5.76
N LEU A 145 2.86 -16.57 5.64
CA LEU A 145 1.43 -16.75 5.47
C LEU A 145 0.69 -16.14 6.66
N HIS A 146 -0.42 -15.46 6.41
CA HIS A 146 -1.25 -14.80 7.40
C HIS A 146 -1.75 -15.73 8.53
N THR A 147 -1.78 -17.03 8.31
CA THR A 147 -2.13 -18.05 9.30
C THR A 147 -0.99 -18.41 10.27
N ASN A 148 0.17 -17.75 10.19
CA ASN A 148 1.32 -18.07 11.02
C ASN A 148 1.29 -17.28 12.33
N TYR A 149 0.93 -17.92 13.44
CA TYR A 149 0.87 -17.33 14.78
C TYR A 149 2.19 -16.66 15.22
N SER A 150 3.33 -17.28 14.94
CA SER A 150 4.64 -16.73 15.32
C SER A 150 4.92 -15.39 14.62
N LEU A 151 4.49 -15.23 13.36
CA LEU A 151 4.57 -13.93 12.68
C LEU A 151 3.68 -12.89 13.35
N MET A 152 2.45 -13.26 13.67
CA MET A 152 1.49 -12.34 14.27
C MET A 152 1.97 -11.86 15.65
N GLU A 153 2.55 -12.75 16.46
CA GLU A 153 3.19 -12.37 17.73
C GLU A 153 4.38 -11.43 17.51
N GLU A 154 5.22 -11.69 16.50
CA GLU A 154 6.35 -10.82 16.15
C GLU A 154 5.89 -9.43 15.75
N LEU A 155 4.86 -9.31 14.91
CA LEU A 155 4.31 -8.03 14.48
C LEU A 155 3.72 -7.23 15.66
N ILE A 156 3.03 -7.91 16.58
CA ILE A 156 2.53 -7.30 17.83
C ILE A 156 3.71 -6.79 18.67
N ALA A 157 4.77 -7.59 18.81
CA ALA A 157 5.96 -7.21 19.54
C ALA A 157 6.66 -6.00 18.91
N CYS A 158 6.77 -5.95 17.57
CA CYS A 158 7.29 -4.82 16.82
C CYS A 158 6.47 -3.56 17.08
N LYS A 159 5.16 -3.63 16.93
CA LYS A 159 4.24 -2.51 17.20
C LYS A 159 4.39 -1.98 18.62
N LYS A 160 4.42 -2.85 19.62
CA LYS A 160 4.62 -2.47 21.02
C LYS A 160 6.00 -1.84 21.27
N ALA A 161 7.04 -2.34 20.60
CA ALA A 161 8.40 -1.84 20.76
C ALA A 161 8.55 -0.40 20.24
N VAL A 162 8.02 -0.10 19.06
CA VAL A 162 8.06 1.27 18.51
C VAL A 162 7.18 2.24 19.31
N ALA A 163 6.03 1.79 19.81
CA ALA A 163 5.13 2.60 20.64
C ALA A 163 5.77 3.02 21.98
N LYS A 164 6.69 2.22 22.52
CA LYS A 164 7.45 2.57 23.74
C LYS A 164 8.43 3.72 23.51
N VAL A 165 8.96 3.89 22.29
CA VAL A 165 9.92 4.95 21.96
C VAL A 165 9.22 6.24 21.60
N VAL A 166 8.17 6.15 20.77
CA VAL A 166 7.33 7.28 20.35
C VAL A 166 5.88 6.96 20.67
N SER A 167 5.31 7.66 21.63
CA SER A 167 3.91 7.46 22.03
C SER A 167 2.96 7.68 20.86
N GLY A 168 2.10 6.71 20.59
CA GLY A 168 1.17 6.72 19.47
C GLY A 168 1.73 6.13 18.17
N ALA A 169 3.02 5.71 18.14
CA ALA A 169 3.57 4.99 17.00
C ALA A 169 3.10 3.51 17.01
N PRO A 170 3.07 2.86 15.85
CA PRO A 170 3.28 3.43 14.52
C PRO A 170 2.13 4.35 14.10
N ASN A 171 2.44 5.40 13.33
CA ASN A 171 1.47 6.31 12.76
C ASN A 171 0.65 5.62 11.66
N GLU A 172 1.35 4.78 10.89
CA GLU A 172 0.75 3.99 9.82
C GLU A 172 1.20 2.53 9.92
N VAL A 173 0.26 1.63 9.67
CA VAL A 173 0.52 0.21 9.41
C VAL A 173 -0.03 -0.08 8.03
N LEU A 174 0.86 -0.22 7.05
CA LEU A 174 0.50 -0.41 5.65
C LEU A 174 0.59 -1.89 5.29
N LEU A 175 -0.54 -2.49 4.92
CA LEU A 175 -0.59 -3.86 4.44
C LEU A 175 -0.37 -3.89 2.93
N VAL A 176 0.67 -4.61 2.51
CA VAL A 176 0.93 -4.87 1.09
C VAL A 176 0.10 -6.04 0.63
N LEU A 177 -0.76 -5.79 -0.35
CA LEU A 177 -1.64 -6.76 -0.99
C LEU A 177 -1.20 -6.96 -2.44
N ASP A 178 -0.93 -8.20 -2.80
CA ASP A 178 -0.56 -8.60 -4.16
C ASP A 178 -1.82 -8.72 -5.01
N GLY A 179 -1.93 -7.91 -6.07
CA GLY A 179 -3.07 -7.88 -6.99
C GLY A 179 -3.37 -9.22 -7.67
N THR A 180 -2.39 -10.13 -7.72
CA THR A 180 -2.54 -11.46 -8.30
C THR A 180 -3.20 -12.48 -7.35
N THR A 181 -3.30 -12.17 -6.06
CA THR A 181 -3.78 -13.09 -5.01
C THR A 181 -5.26 -13.47 -5.17
N GLY A 182 -6.07 -12.62 -5.81
CA GLY A 182 -7.49 -12.89 -6.01
C GLY A 182 -8.29 -12.95 -4.70
N LEU A 183 -9.17 -13.96 -4.56
CA LEU A 183 -10.11 -14.07 -3.43
C LEU A 183 -9.44 -14.22 -2.05
N ASN A 184 -8.19 -14.67 -2.00
CA ASN A 184 -7.44 -14.80 -0.74
C ASN A 184 -7.02 -13.46 -0.15
N MET A 185 -7.19 -12.34 -0.88
CA MET A 185 -6.86 -11.00 -0.43
C MET A 185 -7.67 -10.58 0.79
N LEU A 186 -8.97 -10.90 0.81
CA LEU A 186 -9.87 -10.51 1.88
C LEU A 186 -9.60 -11.23 3.22
N PRO A 187 -9.47 -12.59 3.28
CA PRO A 187 -9.05 -13.27 4.50
C PRO A 187 -7.71 -12.75 5.03
N GLN A 188 -6.76 -12.51 4.15
CA GLN A 188 -5.46 -11.94 4.52
C GLN A 188 -5.60 -10.55 5.17
N ALA A 189 -6.37 -9.66 4.56
CA ALA A 189 -6.59 -8.32 5.07
C ALA A 189 -7.30 -8.31 6.44
N ARG A 190 -8.26 -9.22 6.65
CA ARG A 190 -8.95 -9.38 7.95
C ARG A 190 -7.96 -9.78 9.04
N GLU A 191 -7.18 -10.84 8.82
CA GLU A 191 -6.23 -11.38 9.81
C GLU A 191 -5.21 -10.33 10.22
N PHE A 192 -4.56 -9.66 9.26
CA PHE A 192 -3.62 -8.59 9.60
C PHE A 192 -4.30 -7.42 10.31
N ASN A 193 -5.53 -7.06 9.94
CA ASN A 193 -6.25 -5.98 10.59
C ASN A 193 -6.60 -6.30 12.04
N GLU A 194 -7.05 -7.52 12.32
CA GLU A 194 -7.37 -7.98 13.69
C GLU A 194 -6.14 -7.97 14.59
N VAL A 195 -4.97 -8.35 14.05
CA VAL A 195 -3.75 -8.50 14.83
C VAL A 195 -3.02 -7.18 15.07
N VAL A 196 -2.82 -6.38 14.03
CA VAL A 196 -1.98 -5.17 14.15
C VAL A 196 -2.73 -3.86 13.88
N GLY A 197 -3.97 -3.91 13.42
CA GLY A 197 -4.75 -2.72 13.07
C GLY A 197 -4.13 -1.98 11.89
N ILE A 198 -4.61 -2.30 10.71
CA ILE A 198 -4.15 -1.71 9.44
C ILE A 198 -4.72 -0.30 9.29
N THR A 199 -3.94 0.62 8.75
CA THR A 199 -4.36 2.00 8.47
C THR A 199 -4.49 2.30 6.98
N GLY A 200 -3.88 1.47 6.12
CA GLY A 200 -3.94 1.62 4.68
C GLY A 200 -3.39 0.42 3.94
N TYR A 201 -3.73 0.33 2.66
CA TYR A 201 -3.23 -0.71 1.76
C TYR A 201 -2.26 -0.14 0.73
N ILE A 202 -1.26 -0.95 0.39
CA ILE A 202 -0.45 -0.80 -0.82
C ILE A 202 -0.81 -1.96 -1.74
N LEU A 203 -1.36 -1.68 -2.91
CA LEU A 203 -1.62 -2.68 -3.94
C LEU A 203 -0.39 -2.82 -4.83
N THR A 204 0.05 -4.05 -5.09
CA THR A 204 1.21 -4.32 -5.93
C THR A 204 0.83 -5.20 -7.12
N LYS A 205 1.71 -5.23 -8.13
CA LYS A 205 1.61 -6.09 -9.32
C LYS A 205 0.33 -5.87 -10.12
N LEU A 206 -0.10 -4.62 -10.26
CA LEU A 206 -1.25 -4.26 -11.09
C LEU A 206 -0.90 -4.08 -12.58
N ASP A 207 0.37 -4.18 -12.93
CA ASP A 207 0.94 -4.09 -14.28
C ASP A 207 0.77 -5.37 -15.12
N GLY A 208 0.28 -6.45 -14.52
CA GLY A 208 0.07 -7.74 -15.16
C GLY A 208 -1.40 -8.14 -15.28
N SER A 209 -1.66 -9.45 -15.29
CA SER A 209 -3.00 -10.05 -15.26
C SER A 209 -3.69 -9.90 -13.89
N ALA A 210 -3.55 -8.73 -13.27
CA ALA A 210 -3.97 -8.49 -11.90
C ALA A 210 -5.50 -8.51 -11.78
N ARG A 211 -5.99 -9.28 -10.82
CA ARG A 211 -7.41 -9.31 -10.44
C ARG A 211 -7.70 -8.24 -9.38
N GLY A 212 -7.28 -7.01 -9.65
CA GLY A 212 -7.41 -5.87 -8.73
C GLY A 212 -8.83 -5.59 -8.23
N GLY A 213 -9.84 -6.16 -8.89
CA GLY A 213 -11.23 -6.10 -8.43
C GLY A 213 -11.47 -6.63 -7.02
N CYS A 214 -10.64 -7.57 -6.54
CA CYS A 214 -10.74 -8.09 -5.18
C CYS A 214 -10.50 -7.00 -4.11
N VAL A 215 -9.76 -5.94 -4.43
CA VAL A 215 -9.56 -4.81 -3.51
C VAL A 215 -10.86 -4.08 -3.18
N VAL A 216 -11.80 -4.02 -4.13
CA VAL A 216 -13.12 -3.42 -3.91
C VAL A 216 -13.83 -4.13 -2.76
N SER A 217 -13.76 -5.47 -2.73
CA SER A 217 -14.34 -6.28 -1.63
C SER A 217 -13.63 -6.03 -0.30
N VAL A 218 -12.30 -5.86 -0.32
CA VAL A 218 -11.51 -5.56 0.89
C VAL A 218 -11.89 -4.18 1.46
N VAL A 219 -11.96 -3.16 0.60
CA VAL A 219 -12.37 -1.81 1.02
C VAL A 219 -13.83 -1.77 1.47
N ASP A 220 -14.74 -2.48 0.77
CA ASP A 220 -16.15 -2.54 1.16
C ASP A 220 -16.34 -3.16 2.54
N GLU A 221 -15.65 -4.24 2.83
CA GLU A 221 -15.87 -4.99 4.05
C GLU A 221 -15.13 -4.43 5.26
N ILE A 222 -13.86 -4.04 5.08
CA ILE A 222 -13.00 -3.62 6.20
C ILE A 222 -13.02 -2.10 6.38
N GLY A 223 -13.29 -1.33 5.31
CA GLY A 223 -13.40 0.12 5.37
C GLY A 223 -12.05 0.85 5.47
N ILE A 224 -10.93 0.18 5.17
CA ILE A 224 -9.59 0.76 5.19
C ILE A 224 -9.22 1.23 3.79
N PRO A 225 -8.62 2.43 3.62
CA PRO A 225 -8.31 2.99 2.31
C PRO A 225 -7.11 2.31 1.65
N VAL A 226 -7.10 2.29 0.33
CA VAL A 226 -5.87 2.11 -0.44
C VAL A 226 -5.11 3.43 -0.46
N LYS A 227 -3.82 3.42 -0.18
CA LYS A 227 -2.97 4.63 -0.18
C LYS A 227 -2.05 4.70 -1.38
N PHE A 228 -1.52 3.54 -1.80
CA PHE A 228 -0.59 3.47 -2.92
C PHE A 228 -0.87 2.27 -3.81
N VAL A 229 -0.43 2.42 -5.06
CA VAL A 229 -0.53 1.40 -6.11
C VAL A 229 0.83 1.20 -6.76
N GLY A 230 1.33 -0.03 -6.80
CA GLY A 230 2.52 -0.42 -7.54
C GLY A 230 2.14 -0.86 -8.94
N VAL A 231 2.65 -0.13 -9.93
CA VAL A 231 2.29 -0.27 -11.35
C VAL A 231 3.47 -0.72 -12.24
N GLY A 232 4.55 -1.19 -11.64
CA GLY A 232 5.74 -1.65 -12.35
C GLY A 232 6.93 -1.87 -11.42
N GLU A 233 8.13 -2.12 -11.98
CA GLU A 233 9.36 -2.43 -11.26
C GLU A 233 10.27 -1.22 -11.01
N GLY A 234 10.04 -0.11 -11.71
CA GLY A 234 10.81 1.12 -11.56
C GLY A 234 10.69 1.76 -10.17
N VAL A 235 11.65 2.59 -9.80
CA VAL A 235 11.67 3.27 -8.49
C VAL A 235 10.50 4.24 -8.31
N ASP A 236 10.00 4.80 -9.40
CA ASP A 236 8.86 5.74 -9.44
C ASP A 236 7.50 5.05 -9.60
N ASP A 237 7.48 3.70 -9.76
CA ASP A 237 6.27 2.93 -10.02
C ASP A 237 5.44 2.63 -8.75
N LEU A 238 5.54 3.48 -7.73
CA LEU A 238 4.63 3.51 -6.60
C LEU A 238 3.85 4.83 -6.62
N GLN A 239 2.61 4.75 -7.09
CA GLN A 239 1.76 5.92 -7.27
C GLN A 239 0.76 6.09 -6.12
N PRO A 240 0.39 7.32 -5.75
CA PRO A 240 -0.76 7.55 -4.86
C PRO A 240 -2.01 6.89 -5.46
N PHE A 241 -2.86 6.41 -4.58
CA PHE A 241 -4.10 5.79 -5.03
C PHE A 241 -5.04 6.81 -5.69
N ASP A 242 -5.47 6.46 -6.90
CA ASP A 242 -6.53 7.16 -7.63
C ASP A 242 -7.65 6.15 -7.97
N ALA A 243 -8.86 6.40 -7.46
CA ALA A 243 -9.99 5.51 -7.67
C ALA A 243 -10.44 5.47 -9.14
N GLU A 244 -10.35 6.58 -9.86
CA GLU A 244 -10.72 6.65 -11.28
C GLU A 244 -9.69 5.93 -12.15
N GLY A 245 -8.40 6.12 -11.86
CA GLY A 245 -7.30 5.40 -12.50
C GLY A 245 -7.39 3.89 -12.29
N LEU A 246 -7.66 3.44 -11.05
CA LEU A 246 -7.87 2.02 -10.77
C LEU A 246 -9.04 1.44 -11.56
N LEU A 247 -10.18 2.13 -11.59
CA LEU A 247 -11.34 1.68 -12.35
C LEU A 247 -11.06 1.61 -13.85
N SER A 248 -10.40 2.62 -14.40
CA SER A 248 -10.00 2.62 -15.80
C SER A 248 -9.13 1.41 -16.13
N MET A 249 -8.19 1.07 -15.27
CA MET A 249 -7.35 -0.12 -15.41
C MET A 249 -8.19 -1.41 -15.35
N LEU A 250 -9.04 -1.58 -14.34
CA LEU A 250 -9.86 -2.78 -14.15
C LEU A 250 -10.81 -3.05 -15.32
N PHE A 251 -11.42 -2.01 -15.87
CA PHE A 251 -12.38 -2.14 -16.98
C PHE A 251 -11.75 -2.13 -18.37
N SER A 252 -10.47 -1.70 -18.50
CA SER A 252 -9.72 -1.77 -19.77
C SER A 252 -9.16 -3.16 -20.03
N LEU A 253 -8.73 -3.88 -18.98
CA LEU A 253 -8.22 -5.25 -19.10
C LEU A 253 -9.27 -6.23 -19.66
N GLU A 254 -10.56 -6.03 -19.37
CA GLU A 254 -11.64 -6.84 -19.95
C GLU A 254 -11.78 -6.67 -21.48
N LEU A 255 -11.39 -5.53 -22.04
CA LEU A 255 -11.45 -5.29 -23.47
C LEU A 255 -10.26 -5.93 -24.21
N SER A 256 -9.10 -5.97 -23.56
CA SER A 256 -7.87 -6.57 -24.11
C SER A 256 -7.97 -8.10 -24.18
N GLU A 257 -8.51 -8.75 -23.15
CA GLU A 257 -8.70 -10.21 -23.15
C GLU A 257 -9.69 -10.70 -24.22
N ARG A 258 -10.66 -9.85 -24.62
CA ARG A 258 -11.63 -10.18 -25.69
C ARG A 258 -11.09 -9.99 -27.11
N HIS A 259 -10.03 -9.22 -27.31
CA HIS A 259 -9.53 -8.84 -28.65
C HIS A 259 -8.10 -9.29 -28.96
N GLY A 260 -7.40 -9.97 -28.04
CA GLY A 260 -6.09 -10.60 -28.31
C GLY A 260 -4.98 -9.63 -28.76
N LEU A 261 -5.10 -8.33 -28.52
CA LEU A 261 -4.14 -7.31 -28.92
C LEU A 261 -3.76 -6.47 -27.71
N LEU A 262 -2.60 -6.77 -27.14
CA LEU A 262 -1.93 -5.92 -26.14
C LEU A 262 -1.06 -4.91 -26.87
N GLU A 263 -1.53 -3.68 -26.99
CA GLU A 263 -0.63 -2.54 -27.15
C GLU A 263 -0.30 -1.98 -25.74
N PRO A 264 0.97 -1.64 -25.46
CA PRO A 264 1.34 -1.08 -24.16
C PRO A 264 0.69 0.30 -23.99
N ILE A 265 0.04 0.51 -22.86
CA ILE A 265 -0.57 1.79 -22.48
C ILE A 265 0.56 2.81 -22.34
N PRO A 266 0.53 3.97 -23.04
CA PRO A 266 1.55 4.99 -22.89
C PRO A 266 1.45 5.60 -21.48
N VAL A 267 2.48 5.37 -20.69
CA VAL A 267 2.73 6.04 -19.41
C VAL A 267 3.13 7.48 -19.71
N GLY A 268 2.17 8.37 -19.75
CA GLY A 268 2.45 9.77 -20.00
C GLY A 268 1.23 10.61 -20.32
N ARG A 269 0.54 11.05 -19.28
CA ARG A 269 -0.15 12.35 -19.20
C ARG A 269 -0.99 12.48 -17.93
N CYS A 270 -0.35 12.82 -16.84
CA CYS A 270 -1.00 13.42 -15.68
C CYS A 270 -0.04 14.40 -14.99
N VAL A 271 0.56 15.32 -15.75
CA VAL A 271 1.17 16.54 -15.18
C VAL A 271 1.15 17.60 -16.29
N GLU A 272 0.02 18.27 -16.45
CA GLU A 272 -0.07 19.59 -17.09
C GLU A 272 -1.48 20.15 -16.87
N SER A 273 -1.73 20.74 -15.71
CA SER A 273 -2.70 21.82 -15.56
C SER A 273 -2.67 22.42 -14.14
N ALA A 274 -1.59 23.09 -13.81
CA ALA A 274 -1.61 24.08 -12.72
C ALA A 274 -0.37 24.99 -12.77
N THR A 275 -0.09 25.60 -13.93
CA THR A 275 0.78 26.80 -13.97
C THR A 275 0.34 27.68 -15.14
N SER A 276 -0.70 28.48 -14.93
CA SER A 276 -0.89 29.72 -15.66
C SER A 276 -1.88 30.58 -14.89
N GLY A 277 -1.41 31.61 -14.25
CA GLY A 277 -2.28 32.63 -13.69
C GLY A 277 -1.72 33.40 -12.50
N VAL A 278 -0.54 33.99 -12.61
CA VAL A 278 -0.29 35.27 -11.92
C VAL A 278 0.61 36.08 -12.86
N SER A 279 0.02 36.96 -13.60
CA SER A 279 0.69 38.11 -14.21
C SER A 279 0.20 39.36 -13.53
N ASN A 280 1.13 40.07 -12.97
CA ASN A 280 1.23 41.53 -12.78
C ASN A 280 -0.05 42.40 -12.78
N GLU A 281 -0.34 42.98 -11.63
CA GLU A 281 -0.33 44.44 -11.46
C GLU A 281 -0.09 44.79 -9.99
#